data_6f5b754823fcc71e1f9be6ca41ac27a5
#
_entry.id   6f5b754823fcc71e1f9be6ca41ac27a5
#
_cell.length_a   1.000
_cell.length_b   1.000
_cell.length_c   1.000
_cell.angle_alpha   90.00
_cell.angle_beta   90.00
_cell.angle_gamma   90.00
#
_symmetry.space_group_name_H-M   'P 1'
#
loop_
_entity.id
_entity.type
_entity.pdbx_description
1 polymer ?
#
loop_
_entity_poly.entity_id
_entity_poly.type
_entity_poly.pdbx_seq_one_letter_code
_entity_poly.pdbx_strand_id
1 'polypeptide(L)'
;MNKVLALTVSCLLFSGPAVFGQDAMQYGVKHLTILAEDQKVRVLRYAPHKGDKTPIHSHPSAVVYVLKGGRVKYTMPDGTTKISELKTGEALIRPPVTHSDEALDDVEAILIEIKQ
;
A
#
# COMPACT_ATOMS: atom_id res chain seq x y z
N MET A 1 48.60 6.49 -37.04
CA MET A 1 48.27 6.40 -35.61
C MET A 1 46.75 6.52 -35.45
N ASN A 2 46.11 5.39 -35.38
CA ASN A 2 44.64 5.37 -35.19
C ASN A 2 44.33 5.46 -33.69
N LYS A 3 43.81 6.58 -33.27
CA LYS A 3 43.23 6.68 -31.92
C LYS A 3 41.89 5.95 -31.95
N VAL A 4 41.83 4.77 -31.38
CA VAL A 4 40.59 4.06 -31.12
C VAL A 4 39.91 4.80 -29.96
N LEU A 5 38.86 5.55 -30.26
CA LEU A 5 38.01 6.13 -29.23
C LEU A 5 37.15 4.99 -28.65
N ALA A 6 37.56 4.49 -27.52
CA ALA A 6 36.74 3.54 -26.80
C ALA A 6 35.51 4.30 -26.25
N LEU A 7 34.38 4.14 -26.93
CA LEU A 7 33.11 4.61 -26.43
C LEU A 7 32.71 3.68 -25.29
N THR A 8 33.03 4.05 -24.06
CA THR A 8 32.49 3.39 -22.89
C THR A 8 31.01 3.78 -22.82
N VAL A 9 30.17 2.88 -23.33
CA VAL A 9 28.73 2.95 -23.07
C VAL A 9 28.57 2.62 -21.58
N SER A 10 28.50 3.68 -20.76
CA SER A 10 28.06 3.55 -19.38
C SER A 10 26.61 3.12 -19.42
N CYS A 11 26.36 1.81 -19.30
CA CYS A 11 25.05 1.31 -18.96
C CYS A 11 24.72 1.85 -17.58
N LEU A 12 24.04 2.99 -17.52
CA LEU A 12 23.30 3.41 -16.33
C LEU A 12 22.22 2.36 -16.14
N LEU A 13 22.56 1.32 -15.36
CA LEU A 13 21.55 0.48 -14.74
C LEU A 13 20.79 1.38 -13.79
N PHE A 14 19.65 1.92 -14.27
CA PHE A 14 18.64 2.43 -13.39
C PHE A 14 18.08 1.25 -12.61
N SER A 15 18.77 0.80 -11.56
CA SER A 15 18.12 0.13 -10.46
C SER A 15 17.36 1.19 -9.69
N GLY A 16 16.34 1.79 -10.33
CA GLY A 16 15.36 2.55 -9.60
C GLY A 16 14.76 1.62 -8.55
N PRO A 17 14.43 2.10 -7.33
CA PRO A 17 13.60 1.31 -6.43
C PRO A 17 12.42 0.83 -7.26
N ALA A 18 12.09 -0.46 -7.18
CA ALA A 18 10.92 -1.00 -7.82
C ALA A 18 9.77 -0.05 -7.45
N VAL A 19 9.20 0.62 -8.46
CA VAL A 19 8.13 1.59 -8.23
C VAL A 19 6.89 0.75 -7.91
N PHE A 20 6.80 0.35 -6.64
CA PHE A 20 5.57 -0.16 -6.07
C PHE A 20 4.66 1.03 -5.91
N GLY A 21 3.90 1.43 -6.90
CA GLY A 21 2.89 2.46 -6.80
C GLY A 21 3.13 3.56 -5.75
N GLN A 22 2.24 4.48 -5.66
CA GLN A 22 2.36 5.55 -4.68
C GLN A 22 1.97 5.05 -3.29
N ASP A 23 2.67 5.54 -2.26
CA ASP A 23 2.26 5.38 -0.89
C ASP A 23 0.90 6.05 -0.67
N ALA A 24 -0.05 5.35 -0.05
CA ALA A 24 -1.38 5.87 0.21
C ALA A 24 -1.37 7.19 0.99
N MET A 25 -0.36 7.41 1.83
CA MET A 25 -0.22 8.64 2.61
C MET A 25 0.00 9.89 1.74
N GLN A 26 0.46 9.73 0.49
CA GLN A 26 0.67 10.84 -0.44
C GLN A 26 -0.64 11.48 -0.92
N TYR A 27 -1.75 10.76 -0.83
CA TYR A 27 -3.05 11.29 -1.25
C TYR A 27 -3.73 12.17 -0.20
N GLY A 28 -3.21 12.20 1.02
CA GLY A 28 -3.79 13.01 2.10
C GLY A 28 -5.23 12.63 2.45
N VAL A 29 -5.62 11.37 2.25
CA VAL A 29 -6.96 10.91 2.61
C VAL A 29 -7.15 10.94 4.13
N LYS A 30 -8.30 11.42 4.58
CA LYS A 30 -8.56 11.64 6.02
C LYS A 30 -8.72 10.35 6.82
N HIS A 31 -9.11 9.27 6.16
CA HIS A 31 -9.38 7.98 6.82
C HIS A 31 -8.14 7.11 7.00
N LEU A 32 -6.96 7.59 6.64
CA LEU A 32 -5.70 6.88 6.81
C LEU A 32 -4.70 7.80 7.51
N THR A 33 -4.23 7.41 8.70
CA THR A 33 -3.31 8.20 9.51
C THR A 33 -2.16 7.37 10.05
N ILE A 34 -0.97 7.98 10.15
CA ILE A 34 0.18 7.36 10.79
C ILE A 34 0.05 7.53 12.31
N LEU A 35 0.04 6.44 13.04
CA LEU A 35 0.02 6.43 14.51
C LEU A 35 1.43 6.39 15.10
N ALA A 36 2.33 5.63 14.48
CA ALA A 36 3.72 5.49 14.89
C ALA A 36 4.55 5.00 13.70
N GLU A 37 5.81 5.35 13.70
CA GLU A 37 6.74 4.93 12.64
C GLU A 37 8.18 4.94 13.15
N ASP A 38 8.93 3.91 12.81
CA ASP A 38 10.38 3.87 12.96
C ASP A 38 11.03 3.32 11.67
N GLN A 39 12.30 2.92 11.73
CA GLN A 39 13.00 2.41 10.55
C GLN A 39 12.48 1.03 10.09
N LYS A 40 11.80 0.28 10.95
CA LYS A 40 11.39 -1.09 10.69
C LYS A 40 9.90 -1.24 10.40
N VAL A 41 9.06 -0.45 11.05
CA VAL A 41 7.61 -0.57 10.95
C VAL A 41 6.94 0.80 10.85
N ARG A 42 5.78 0.81 10.21
CA ARG A 42 4.86 1.93 10.20
C ARG A 42 3.48 1.45 10.64
N VAL A 43 2.94 2.07 11.67
CA VAL A 43 1.62 1.75 12.20
C VAL A 43 0.63 2.76 11.70
N LEU A 44 -0.38 2.29 10.97
CA LEU A 44 -1.43 3.10 10.39
C LEU A 44 -2.77 2.76 11.04
N ARG A 45 -3.62 3.78 11.19
CA ARG A 45 -5.04 3.60 11.44
C ARG A 45 -5.81 3.83 10.14
N TYR A 46 -6.60 2.86 9.75
CA TYR A 46 -7.52 2.91 8.62
C TYR A 46 -8.94 2.93 9.17
N ALA A 47 -9.65 4.04 8.99
CA ALA A 47 -10.98 4.24 9.55
C ALA A 47 -11.92 4.95 8.57
N PRO A 48 -12.19 4.36 7.41
CA PRO A 48 -13.08 4.96 6.42
C PRO A 48 -14.54 4.88 6.86
N HIS A 49 -15.31 5.87 6.46
CA HIS A 49 -16.76 5.77 6.41
C HIS A 49 -17.19 5.10 5.11
N LYS A 50 -18.38 4.52 5.11
CA LYS A 50 -18.99 3.97 3.90
C LYS A 50 -18.91 4.97 2.74
N GLY A 51 -18.38 4.52 1.61
CA GLY A 51 -18.19 5.31 0.40
C GLY A 51 -16.84 6.00 0.29
N ASP A 52 -16.03 6.03 1.34
CA ASP A 52 -14.68 6.59 1.27
C ASP A 52 -13.79 5.73 0.38
N LYS A 53 -13.00 6.40 -0.45
CA LYS A 53 -12.11 5.76 -1.43
C LYS A 53 -10.67 6.15 -1.17
N THR A 54 -9.76 5.21 -1.41
CA THR A 54 -8.33 5.46 -1.49
C THR A 54 -7.87 5.18 -2.91
N PRO A 55 -7.27 6.17 -3.62
CA PRO A 55 -6.73 5.95 -4.95
C PRO A 55 -5.69 4.83 -4.97
N ILE A 56 -5.30 4.39 -6.16
CA ILE A 56 -4.32 3.31 -6.31
C ILE A 56 -3.04 3.61 -5.53
N HIS A 57 -2.62 2.67 -4.72
CA HIS A 57 -1.46 2.77 -3.84
C HIS A 57 -0.86 1.40 -3.57
N SER A 58 0.34 1.40 -3.02
CA SER A 58 1.05 0.17 -2.66
C SER A 58 1.31 0.11 -1.17
N HIS A 59 1.26 -1.10 -0.63
CA HIS A 59 1.67 -1.42 0.73
C HIS A 59 2.78 -2.47 0.69
N PRO A 60 3.79 -2.39 1.57
CA PRO A 60 4.64 -3.53 1.86
C PRO A 60 3.84 -4.61 2.60
N SER A 61 4.49 -5.71 2.94
CA SER A 61 3.87 -6.70 3.84
C SER A 61 3.35 -6.03 5.11
N ALA A 62 2.19 -6.44 5.56
CA ALA A 62 1.55 -5.84 6.73
C ALA A 62 0.81 -6.87 7.59
N VAL A 63 0.77 -6.59 8.87
CA VAL A 63 -0.18 -7.21 9.79
C VAL A 63 -1.38 -6.26 9.91
N VAL A 64 -2.57 -6.79 9.79
CA VAL A 64 -3.81 -6.03 9.93
C VAL A 64 -4.60 -6.59 11.11
N TYR A 65 -5.00 -5.71 12.02
CA TYR A 65 -5.91 -6.05 13.11
C TYR A 65 -7.20 -5.25 12.97
N VAL A 66 -8.32 -5.94 12.88
CA VAL A 66 -9.64 -5.35 12.62
C VAL A 66 -10.30 -4.95 13.93
N LEU A 67 -10.48 -3.65 14.15
CA LEU A 67 -11.18 -3.11 15.33
C LEU A 67 -12.69 -3.09 15.12
N LYS A 68 -13.13 -2.73 13.92
CA LYS A 68 -14.53 -2.74 13.50
C LYS A 68 -14.63 -3.34 12.10
N GLY A 69 -15.28 -4.48 11.98
CA GLY A 69 -15.46 -5.20 10.74
C GLY A 69 -16.45 -4.53 9.79
N GLY A 70 -16.41 -4.95 8.56
CA GLY A 70 -17.25 -4.51 7.46
C GLY A 70 -16.65 -4.89 6.12
N ARG A 71 -17.31 -4.51 5.04
CA ARG A 71 -16.90 -4.85 3.69
C ARG A 71 -16.05 -3.74 3.08
N VAL A 72 -14.99 -4.16 2.39
CA VAL A 72 -14.14 -3.27 1.60
C VAL A 72 -13.99 -3.87 0.21
N LYS A 73 -14.18 -3.05 -0.82
CA LYS A 73 -13.96 -3.41 -2.21
C LYS A 73 -12.56 -3.00 -2.62
N TYR A 74 -11.76 -3.95 -3.05
CA TYR A 74 -10.43 -3.71 -3.60
C TYR A 74 -10.45 -3.82 -5.12
N THR A 75 -9.73 -2.95 -5.78
CA THR A 75 -9.52 -2.99 -7.24
C THR A 75 -8.03 -3.10 -7.52
N MET A 76 -7.63 -4.14 -8.24
CA MET A 76 -6.25 -4.39 -8.62
C MET A 76 -5.87 -3.54 -9.86
N PRO A 77 -4.55 -3.36 -10.15
CA PRO A 77 -4.11 -2.57 -11.31
C PRO A 77 -4.67 -3.06 -12.65
N ASP A 78 -4.98 -4.36 -12.79
CA ASP A 78 -5.59 -4.93 -13.99
C ASP A 78 -7.12 -4.69 -14.08
N GLY A 79 -7.71 -4.00 -13.12
CA GLY A 79 -9.13 -3.70 -13.07
C GLY A 79 -9.99 -4.78 -12.39
N THR A 80 -9.41 -5.92 -12.01
CA THR A 80 -10.16 -6.93 -11.26
C THR A 80 -10.52 -6.43 -9.87
N THR A 81 -11.70 -6.81 -9.38
CA THR A 81 -12.22 -6.37 -8.10
C THR A 81 -12.46 -7.56 -7.16
N LYS A 82 -12.32 -7.30 -5.87
CA LYS A 82 -12.60 -8.27 -4.81
C LYS A 82 -13.25 -7.55 -3.64
N ILE A 83 -14.34 -8.09 -3.13
CA ILE A 83 -14.95 -7.64 -1.88
C ILE A 83 -14.47 -8.54 -0.76
N SER A 84 -13.83 -7.94 0.23
CA SER A 84 -13.42 -8.63 1.45
C SER A 84 -14.32 -8.23 2.60
N GLU A 85 -14.77 -9.21 3.36
CA GLU A 85 -15.47 -8.99 4.61
C GLU A 85 -14.48 -9.10 5.75
N LEU A 86 -14.21 -7.98 6.41
CA LEU A 86 -13.33 -7.90 7.56
C LEU A 86 -14.17 -8.20 8.81
N LYS A 87 -13.66 -9.06 9.68
CA LYS A 87 -14.36 -9.42 10.92
C LYS A 87 -13.71 -8.75 12.12
N THR A 88 -14.51 -8.14 12.97
CA THR A 88 -14.03 -7.54 14.23
C THR A 88 -13.22 -8.54 15.04
N GLY A 89 -12.01 -8.13 15.47
CA GLY A 89 -11.10 -8.96 16.24
C GLY A 89 -10.22 -9.90 15.41
N GLU A 90 -10.36 -9.88 14.08
CA GLU A 90 -9.54 -10.69 13.17
C GLU A 90 -8.15 -10.08 13.00
N ALA A 91 -7.13 -10.93 13.00
CA ALA A 91 -5.77 -10.58 12.61
C ALA A 91 -5.43 -11.23 11.28
N LEU A 92 -4.88 -10.46 10.35
CA LEU A 92 -4.52 -10.89 9.01
C LEU A 92 -3.05 -10.58 8.75
N ILE A 93 -2.37 -11.44 8.00
CA ILE A 93 -1.06 -11.15 7.43
C ILE A 93 -1.25 -10.98 5.92
N ARG A 94 -0.83 -9.84 5.41
CA ARG A 94 -0.95 -9.50 3.99
C ARG A 94 0.43 -9.42 3.34
N PRO A 95 0.61 -10.06 2.17
CA PRO A 95 1.80 -9.83 1.34
C PRO A 95 1.78 -8.39 0.79
N PRO A 96 2.89 -7.93 0.19
CA PRO A 96 2.89 -6.66 -0.54
C PRO A 96 1.77 -6.63 -1.57
N VAL A 97 1.10 -5.50 -1.70
CA VAL A 97 -0.04 -5.35 -2.59
C VAL A 97 -0.10 -3.94 -3.19
N THR A 98 -0.57 -3.86 -4.43
CA THR A 98 -0.97 -2.60 -5.09
C THR A 98 -2.45 -2.69 -5.42
N HIS A 99 -3.22 -1.72 -4.95
CA HIS A 99 -4.66 -1.67 -5.16
C HIS A 99 -5.22 -0.26 -4.92
N SER A 100 -6.45 -0.05 -5.33
CA SER A 100 -7.32 0.99 -4.78
C SER A 100 -8.38 0.33 -3.90
N ASP A 101 -9.05 1.11 -3.07
CA ASP A 101 -10.12 0.58 -2.24
C ASP A 101 -11.30 1.54 -2.08
N GLU A 102 -12.45 0.96 -1.76
CA GLU A 102 -13.66 1.66 -1.38
C GLU A 102 -14.31 0.95 -0.20
N ALA A 103 -14.53 1.67 0.88
CA ALA A 103 -15.27 1.14 2.01
C ALA A 103 -16.77 1.01 1.67
N LEU A 104 -17.30 -0.20 1.76
CA LEU A 104 -18.74 -0.46 1.56
C LEU A 104 -19.53 -0.35 2.87
N ASP A 105 -18.85 -0.36 3.98
CA ASP A 105 -19.34 -0.14 5.33
C ASP A 105 -18.33 0.73 6.08
N ASP A 106 -18.73 1.29 7.22
CA ASP A 106 -17.77 1.90 8.14
C ASP A 106 -16.86 0.81 8.69
N VAL A 107 -15.56 0.99 8.58
CA VAL A 107 -14.53 0.01 8.99
C VAL A 107 -13.47 0.70 9.81
N GLU A 108 -12.87 -0.01 10.75
CA GLU A 108 -11.68 0.45 11.44
C GLU A 108 -10.70 -0.69 11.62
N ALA A 109 -9.46 -0.43 11.24
CA ALA A 109 -8.36 -1.41 11.37
C ALA A 109 -7.04 -0.71 11.67
N ILE A 110 -6.16 -1.46 12.31
CA ILE A 110 -4.76 -1.07 12.48
C ILE A 110 -3.93 -1.89 11.49
N LEU A 111 -3.11 -1.21 10.71
CA LEU A 111 -2.15 -1.82 9.81
C LEU A 111 -0.75 -1.60 10.36
N ILE A 112 0.01 -2.67 10.49
CA ILE A 112 1.43 -2.61 10.84
C ILE A 112 2.21 -3.00 9.60
N GLU A 113 2.69 -2.02 8.86
CA GLU A 113 3.49 -2.21 7.66
C GLU A 113 4.94 -2.54 8.03
N ILE A 114 5.48 -3.59 7.44
CA ILE A 114 6.83 -4.05 7.66
C ILE A 114 7.72 -3.45 6.57
N LYS A 115 8.59 -2.53 6.95
CA LYS A 115 9.55 -1.92 6.02
C LYS A 115 10.66 -2.91 5.70
N GLN A 116 11.12 -2.87 4.48
CA GLN A 116 12.26 -3.68 4.02
C GLN A 116 13.51 -2.83 3.88
#